data_a8ccbf9f8e307b92fbcccf1ccaa39363
#
_entry.id   a8ccbf9f8e307b92fbcccf1ccaa39363
#
_cell.length_a   1.000
_cell.length_b   1.000
_cell.length_c   1.000
_cell.angle_alpha   90.00
_cell.angle_beta   90.00
_cell.angle_gamma   90.00
#
_symmetry.space_group_name_H-M   'P 1'
#
loop_
_entity.id
_entity.type
_entity.pdbx_description
1 polymer ?
#
loop_
_entity_poly.entity_id
_entity_poly.type
_entity_poly.pdbx_seq_one_letter_code
_entity_poly.pdbx_strand_id
1 'polypeptide(L)'
;ILSYGRSARGLPISCFLPYLPDSSEGLVSTLSEVNWLSMLGGGVGIGIGIRSSDDKSVGVMPHLKTYDASSLAYRQGRTRRGSYAAYLDISHPDIIQFLEMRRPTGDPNMRTLNLHHGVNINDEFMKIIEKSMMDKDFDDSWQLKDPHDGSVKEVVSAKELWQRLLELRMMTGEPYIHFIDTSNRLCLLYTSPSPRDH
;
A
#
# COMPACT_ATOMS: atom_id res chain seq x y z
N ILE A 1 -21.53 -9.37 -3.43
CA ILE A 1 -22.61 -8.98 -4.35
C ILE A 1 -23.50 -10.19 -4.69
N LEU A 2 -22.92 -11.32 -5.07
CA LEU A 2 -23.70 -12.52 -5.42
C LEU A 2 -24.46 -13.13 -4.24
N SER A 3 -24.05 -12.83 -3.02
CA SER A 3 -24.69 -13.30 -1.78
C SER A 3 -25.68 -12.31 -1.19
N TYR A 4 -25.75 -11.09 -1.71
CA TYR A 4 -26.67 -10.05 -1.21
C TYR A 4 -28.13 -10.52 -1.30
N GLY A 5 -28.82 -10.47 -0.16
CA GLY A 5 -30.20 -10.94 -0.04
C GLY A 5 -30.40 -12.46 -0.10
N ARG A 6 -29.32 -13.25 -0.26
CA ARG A 6 -29.39 -14.72 -0.33
C ARG A 6 -28.90 -15.43 0.93
N SER A 7 -28.12 -14.76 1.76
CA SER A 7 -27.66 -15.30 3.03
C SER A 7 -27.54 -14.18 4.08
N ALA A 8 -27.78 -14.54 5.33
CA ALA A 8 -27.60 -13.63 6.48
C ALA A 8 -26.13 -13.28 6.76
N ARG A 9 -25.20 -13.90 6.06
CA ARG A 9 -23.75 -13.72 6.25
C ARG A 9 -23.06 -13.00 5.09
N GLY A 10 -23.81 -12.63 4.05
CA GLY A 10 -23.24 -11.92 2.90
C GLY A 10 -23.13 -10.41 3.16
N LEU A 11 -21.99 -9.81 2.81
CA LEU A 11 -21.84 -8.37 2.78
C LEU A 11 -22.42 -7.79 1.47
N PRO A 12 -23.00 -6.57 1.50
CA PRO A 12 -23.55 -5.93 0.30
C PRO A 12 -22.46 -5.48 -0.68
N ILE A 13 -21.23 -5.29 -0.19
CA ILE A 13 -20.03 -4.92 -0.96
C ILE A 13 -18.95 -5.96 -0.72
N SER A 14 -17.98 -6.04 -1.63
CA SER A 14 -16.92 -7.04 -1.58
C SER A 14 -15.50 -6.45 -1.51
N CYS A 15 -15.37 -5.12 -1.51
CA CYS A 15 -14.09 -4.41 -1.46
C CYS A 15 -14.13 -3.38 -0.34
N PHE A 16 -13.07 -3.37 0.46
CA PHE A 16 -12.94 -2.52 1.64
C PHE A 16 -11.56 -1.85 1.64
N LEU A 17 -11.49 -0.62 2.13
CA LEU A 17 -10.29 0.20 2.11
C LEU A 17 -9.99 0.76 3.52
N PRO A 18 -9.61 -0.06 4.48
CA PRO A 18 -9.16 0.41 5.78
C PRO A 18 -7.84 1.18 5.67
N TYR A 19 -7.69 2.16 6.55
CA TYR A 19 -6.45 2.91 6.72
C TYR A 19 -5.73 2.43 7.98
N LEU A 20 -4.43 2.22 7.90
CA LEU A 20 -3.57 1.79 8.99
C LEU A 20 -2.86 3.02 9.59
N PRO A 21 -3.39 3.61 10.68
CA PRO A 21 -2.80 4.79 11.30
C PRO A 21 -1.59 4.43 12.15
N ASP A 22 -0.72 5.43 12.38
CA ASP A 22 0.48 5.32 13.19
C ASP A 22 0.17 5.47 14.70
N SER A 23 -0.58 4.50 15.22
CA SER A 23 -0.90 4.42 16.66
C SER A 23 -1.03 2.97 17.09
N SER A 24 -0.70 2.67 18.35
CA SER A 24 -0.80 1.31 18.90
C SER A 24 -2.22 0.74 18.78
N GLU A 25 -3.23 1.55 19.06
CA GLU A 25 -4.64 1.15 18.92
C GLU A 25 -4.98 0.88 17.44
N GLY A 26 -4.57 1.79 16.54
CA GLY A 26 -4.82 1.65 15.11
C GLY A 26 -4.13 0.42 14.51
N LEU A 27 -2.90 0.12 14.90
CA LEU A 27 -2.18 -1.07 14.45
C LEU A 27 -2.93 -2.36 14.78
N VAL A 28 -3.46 -2.46 16.01
CA VAL A 28 -4.18 -3.66 16.47
C VAL A 28 -5.61 -3.71 15.93
N SER A 29 -6.34 -2.60 15.98
CA SER A 29 -7.74 -2.54 15.53
C SER A 29 -7.88 -2.77 14.04
N THR A 30 -7.01 -2.15 13.22
CA THR A 30 -7.03 -2.35 11.77
C THR A 30 -6.71 -3.79 11.38
N LEU A 31 -5.76 -4.45 12.06
CA LEU A 31 -5.48 -5.86 11.82
C LEU A 31 -6.72 -6.73 12.13
N SER A 32 -7.39 -6.46 13.23
CA SER A 32 -8.63 -7.16 13.60
C SER A 32 -9.73 -6.94 12.56
N GLU A 33 -9.95 -5.70 12.14
CA GLU A 33 -10.94 -5.34 11.12
C GLU A 33 -10.66 -6.08 9.80
N VAL A 34 -9.44 -6.03 9.30
CA VAL A 34 -9.03 -6.71 8.06
C VAL A 34 -9.30 -8.21 8.12
N ASN A 35 -9.02 -8.84 9.27
CA ASN A 35 -9.27 -10.27 9.47
C ASN A 35 -10.77 -10.60 9.42
N TRP A 36 -11.60 -9.80 10.06
CA TRP A 36 -13.05 -9.96 10.00
C TRP A 36 -13.60 -9.79 8.59
N LEU A 37 -13.18 -8.74 7.87
CA LEU A 37 -13.59 -8.50 6.50
C LEU A 37 -13.20 -9.64 5.57
N SER A 38 -12.00 -10.20 5.75
CA SER A 38 -11.52 -11.36 5.00
C SER A 38 -12.36 -12.61 5.24
N MET A 39 -12.67 -12.93 6.50
CA MET A 39 -13.53 -14.07 6.84
C MET A 39 -14.95 -13.93 6.28
N LEU A 40 -15.44 -12.69 6.11
CA LEU A 40 -16.73 -12.41 5.49
C LEU A 40 -16.67 -12.41 3.95
N GLY A 41 -15.47 -12.64 3.37
CA GLY A 41 -15.28 -12.78 1.92
C GLY A 41 -14.98 -11.46 1.19
N GLY A 42 -14.60 -10.42 1.92
CA GLY A 42 -14.17 -9.14 1.36
C GLY A 42 -12.73 -9.20 0.83
N GLY A 43 -12.47 -8.47 -0.28
CA GLY A 43 -11.13 -8.06 -0.67
C GLY A 43 -10.75 -6.79 0.07
N VAL A 44 -9.52 -6.67 0.53
CA VAL A 44 -9.12 -5.56 1.40
C VAL A 44 -7.91 -4.83 0.82
N GLY A 45 -8.05 -3.52 0.59
CA GLY A 45 -6.95 -2.61 0.26
C GLY A 45 -6.58 -1.77 1.48
N ILE A 46 -5.35 -1.92 1.96
CA ILE A 46 -4.88 -1.29 3.21
C ILE A 46 -4.03 -0.07 2.85
N GLY A 47 -4.51 1.12 3.17
CA GLY A 47 -3.72 2.34 3.08
C GLY A 47 -2.74 2.43 4.25
N ILE A 48 -1.45 2.54 3.98
CA ILE A 48 -0.41 2.56 5.02
C ILE A 48 -0.09 4.00 5.42
N GLY A 49 -0.31 4.33 6.69
CA GLY A 49 0.00 5.65 7.27
C GLY A 49 1.00 5.59 8.41
N ILE A 50 1.64 4.44 8.64
CA ILE A 50 2.66 4.30 9.70
C ILE A 50 3.99 4.89 9.25
N ARG A 51 4.75 5.39 10.23
CA ARG A 51 6.09 5.97 10.01
C ARG A 51 7.14 4.91 9.64
N SER A 52 8.26 5.38 9.13
CA SER A 52 9.45 4.54 8.90
C SER A 52 10.07 4.04 10.22
N SER A 53 11.03 3.12 10.09
CA SER A 53 11.79 2.61 11.24
C SER A 53 12.61 3.72 11.91
N ASP A 54 12.44 3.83 13.22
CA ASP A 54 13.21 4.71 14.10
C ASP A 54 13.39 4.07 15.49
N ASP A 55 13.84 4.83 16.49
CA ASP A 55 14.02 4.32 17.88
C ASP A 55 12.71 3.84 18.53
N LYS A 56 11.55 4.21 18.00
CA LYS A 56 10.22 3.92 18.56
C LYS A 56 9.33 3.13 17.61
N SER A 57 9.73 2.97 16.35
CA SER A 57 8.97 2.31 15.30
C SER A 57 9.82 1.24 14.61
N VAL A 58 9.24 0.11 14.34
CA VAL A 58 9.87 -0.98 13.56
C VAL A 58 9.72 -0.76 12.04
N GLY A 59 9.04 0.31 11.62
CA GLY A 59 8.78 0.59 10.22
C GLY A 59 7.65 -0.25 9.61
N VAL A 60 7.49 -0.13 8.29
CA VAL A 60 6.37 -0.71 7.55
C VAL A 60 6.44 -2.24 7.43
N MET A 61 7.61 -2.78 7.15
CA MET A 61 7.76 -4.19 6.75
C MET A 61 7.32 -5.23 7.78
N PRO A 62 7.63 -5.10 9.09
CA PRO A 62 7.18 -6.05 10.10
C PRO A 62 5.65 -6.11 10.23
N HIS A 63 4.97 -4.97 10.09
CA HIS A 63 3.51 -4.93 10.09
C HIS A 63 2.94 -5.60 8.85
N LEU A 64 3.50 -5.35 7.66
CA LEU A 64 3.07 -6.02 6.43
C LEU A 64 3.28 -7.54 6.50
N LYS A 65 4.32 -8.00 7.17
CA LYS A 65 4.54 -9.43 7.42
C LYS A 65 3.39 -10.06 8.21
N THR A 66 2.83 -9.32 9.17
CA THR A 66 1.66 -9.77 9.93
C THR A 66 0.43 -9.90 9.04
N TYR A 67 0.17 -8.95 8.15
CA TYR A 67 -0.91 -9.03 7.15
C TYR A 67 -0.68 -10.14 6.13
N ASP A 68 0.55 -10.39 5.71
CA ASP A 68 0.91 -11.49 4.82
C ASP A 68 0.52 -12.85 5.42
N ALA A 69 0.92 -13.11 6.66
CA ALA A 69 0.56 -14.32 7.39
C ALA A 69 -0.95 -14.41 7.65
N SER A 70 -1.56 -13.29 8.00
CA SER A 70 -3.00 -13.16 8.27
C SER A 70 -3.84 -13.50 7.05
N SER A 71 -3.42 -13.12 5.85
CA SER A 71 -4.12 -13.43 4.59
C SER A 71 -4.28 -14.93 4.32
N LEU A 72 -3.37 -15.73 4.85
CA LEU A 72 -3.43 -17.19 4.77
C LEU A 72 -4.31 -17.81 5.87
N ALA A 73 -4.30 -17.20 7.07
CA ALA A 73 -5.01 -17.72 8.24
C ALA A 73 -6.51 -17.40 8.19
N TYR A 74 -6.85 -16.15 7.88
CA TYR A 74 -8.23 -15.64 7.87
C TYR A 74 -8.81 -15.58 6.47
N ARG A 75 -9.22 -16.74 5.98
CA ARG A 75 -9.79 -16.89 4.62
C ARG A 75 -11.23 -17.40 4.66
N GLN A 76 -11.99 -17.08 3.64
CA GLN A 76 -13.33 -17.59 3.46
C GLN A 76 -13.29 -19.03 2.87
N GLY A 77 -13.37 -20.03 3.74
CA GLY A 77 -13.45 -21.44 3.33
C GLY A 77 -12.16 -21.99 2.71
N ARG A 78 -12.28 -23.15 2.05
CA ARG A 78 -11.13 -23.87 1.48
C ARG A 78 -10.68 -23.33 0.13
N THR A 79 -11.56 -22.75 -0.65
CA THR A 79 -11.36 -22.42 -2.06
C THR A 79 -10.92 -20.98 -2.33
N ARG A 80 -11.23 -20.03 -1.43
CA ARG A 80 -10.83 -18.62 -1.58
C ARG A 80 -9.84 -18.24 -0.49
N ARG A 81 -8.66 -17.81 -0.92
CA ARG A 81 -7.68 -17.18 -0.02
C ARG A 81 -8.13 -15.76 0.31
N GLY A 82 -7.69 -15.22 1.46
CA GLY A 82 -7.77 -13.81 1.74
C GLY A 82 -7.03 -13.03 0.64
N SER A 83 -7.62 -11.94 0.17
CA SER A 83 -7.02 -11.08 -0.85
C SER A 83 -6.79 -9.71 -0.23
N TYR A 84 -5.54 -9.44 0.13
CA TYR A 84 -5.11 -8.16 0.70
C TYR A 84 -4.13 -7.49 -0.25
N ALA A 85 -4.25 -6.18 -0.34
CA ALA A 85 -3.30 -5.32 -1.04
C ALA A 85 -2.91 -4.14 -0.13
N ALA A 86 -1.62 -3.93 0.10
CA ALA A 86 -1.11 -2.79 0.84
C ALA A 86 -0.75 -1.66 -0.12
N TYR A 87 -1.07 -0.43 0.23
CA TYR A 87 -0.77 0.77 -0.56
C TYR A 87 0.10 1.73 0.23
N LEU A 88 1.25 2.09 -0.35
CA LEU A 88 2.21 3.02 0.25
C LEU A 88 2.47 4.19 -0.71
N ASP A 89 2.68 5.38 -0.15
CA ASP A 89 3.01 6.56 -0.95
C ASP A 89 4.44 6.49 -1.49
N ILE A 90 4.65 6.97 -2.71
CA ILE A 90 5.96 7.02 -3.39
C ILE A 90 6.99 7.88 -2.63
N SER A 91 6.53 8.77 -1.75
CA SER A 91 7.38 9.62 -0.90
C SER A 91 7.73 9.00 0.45
N HIS A 92 7.26 7.78 0.74
CA HIS A 92 7.54 7.15 2.04
C HIS A 92 9.01 6.70 2.15
N PRO A 93 9.69 6.87 3.30
CA PRO A 93 11.09 6.46 3.45
C PRO A 93 11.34 4.97 3.22
N ASP A 94 10.40 4.09 3.59
CA ASP A 94 10.53 2.64 3.41
C ASP A 94 10.12 2.18 1.98
N ILE A 95 9.94 3.09 1.02
CA ILE A 95 9.42 2.77 -0.32
C ILE A 95 10.27 1.72 -1.04
N ILE A 96 11.59 1.79 -0.93
CA ILE A 96 12.48 0.85 -1.62
C ILE A 96 12.30 -0.57 -1.10
N GLN A 97 12.21 -0.74 0.23
CA GLN A 97 11.97 -2.04 0.86
C GLN A 97 10.58 -2.57 0.49
N PHE A 98 9.59 -1.68 0.47
CA PHE A 98 8.22 -2.00 0.09
C PHE A 98 8.12 -2.47 -1.37
N LEU A 99 8.82 -1.83 -2.30
CA LEU A 99 8.87 -2.26 -3.70
C LEU A 99 9.42 -3.68 -3.85
N GLU A 100 10.41 -4.04 -3.03
CA GLU A 100 11.08 -5.34 -3.10
C GLU A 100 10.38 -6.46 -2.34
N MET A 101 9.31 -6.18 -1.61
CA MET A 101 8.72 -7.14 -0.68
C MET A 101 8.24 -8.45 -1.34
N ARG A 102 7.95 -8.43 -2.65
CA ARG A 102 7.53 -9.62 -3.40
C ARG A 102 8.65 -10.34 -4.16
N ARG A 103 9.88 -9.87 -4.05
CA ARG A 103 11.02 -10.61 -4.62
C ARG A 103 11.21 -11.94 -3.89
N PRO A 104 11.37 -13.06 -4.61
CA PRO A 104 11.52 -14.38 -3.98
C PRO A 104 12.91 -14.60 -3.33
N THR A 105 13.81 -13.64 -3.51
CA THR A 105 15.20 -13.69 -3.01
C THR A 105 15.45 -12.64 -1.94
N GLY A 106 16.45 -12.85 -1.10
CA GLY A 106 16.87 -11.94 -0.02
C GLY A 106 16.39 -12.40 1.35
N ASP A 107 16.38 -11.48 2.33
CA ASP A 107 15.96 -11.77 3.70
C ASP A 107 14.45 -12.14 3.76
N PRO A 108 14.10 -13.35 4.22
CA PRO A 108 12.70 -13.77 4.33
C PRO A 108 11.84 -12.87 5.24
N ASN A 109 12.45 -12.19 6.21
CA ASN A 109 11.74 -11.29 7.12
C ASN A 109 11.26 -10.01 6.40
N MET A 110 11.93 -9.66 5.31
CA MET A 110 11.61 -8.51 4.47
C MET A 110 10.76 -8.89 3.23
N ARG A 111 10.18 -10.09 3.22
CA ARG A 111 9.40 -10.61 2.08
C ARG A 111 7.99 -10.98 2.51
N THR A 112 7.02 -10.59 1.68
CA THR A 112 5.59 -10.83 1.86
C THR A 112 5.01 -11.37 0.56
N LEU A 113 5.07 -12.68 0.36
CA LEU A 113 4.75 -13.31 -0.92
C LEU A 113 3.25 -13.52 -1.15
N ASN A 114 2.42 -13.40 -0.12
CA ASN A 114 0.97 -13.59 -0.21
C ASN A 114 0.20 -12.27 -0.21
N LEU A 115 0.86 -11.17 0.20
CA LEU A 115 0.29 -9.84 0.23
C LEU A 115 0.59 -9.12 -1.08
N HIS A 116 -0.46 -8.65 -1.77
CA HIS A 116 -0.31 -7.77 -2.91
C HIS A 116 0.08 -6.36 -2.47
N HIS A 117 0.67 -5.58 -3.35
CA HIS A 117 1.03 -4.21 -3.03
C HIS A 117 0.82 -3.25 -4.20
N GLY A 118 0.59 -2.00 -3.86
CA GLY A 118 0.45 -0.90 -4.79
C GLY A 118 1.18 0.35 -4.29
N VAL A 119 1.57 1.20 -5.21
CA VAL A 119 2.22 2.48 -4.90
C VAL A 119 1.28 3.61 -5.29
N ASN A 120 1.00 4.50 -4.33
CA ASN A 120 0.30 5.74 -4.58
C ASN A 120 1.28 6.75 -5.16
N ILE A 121 1.01 7.20 -6.36
CA ILE A 121 1.84 8.16 -7.10
C ILE A 121 1.02 9.43 -7.28
N ASN A 122 1.60 10.56 -6.86
CA ASN A 122 1.01 11.88 -7.03
C ASN A 122 1.46 12.56 -8.33
N ASP A 123 0.73 13.61 -8.72
CA ASP A 123 1.02 14.38 -9.93
C ASP A 123 2.38 15.08 -9.85
N GLU A 124 2.85 15.45 -8.67
CA GLU A 124 4.14 16.12 -8.48
C GLU A 124 5.29 15.20 -8.89
N PHE A 125 5.28 13.95 -8.41
CA PHE A 125 6.27 12.96 -8.81
C PHE A 125 6.28 12.73 -10.32
N MET A 126 5.11 12.57 -10.95
CA MET A 126 5.01 12.33 -12.38
C MET A 126 5.49 13.52 -13.21
N LYS A 127 5.27 14.76 -12.76
CA LYS A 127 5.81 15.97 -13.42
C LYS A 127 7.34 16.02 -13.38
N ILE A 128 7.97 15.55 -12.29
CA ILE A 128 9.42 15.44 -12.20
C ILE A 128 9.92 14.40 -13.20
N ILE A 129 9.28 13.23 -13.27
CA ILE A 129 9.62 12.19 -14.25
C ILE A 129 9.51 12.71 -15.69
N GLU A 130 8.41 13.37 -16.04
CA GLU A 130 8.20 13.93 -17.38
C GLU A 130 9.31 14.92 -17.75
N LYS A 131 9.63 15.86 -16.86
CA LYS A 131 10.70 16.84 -17.09
C LYS A 131 12.07 16.20 -17.22
N SER A 132 12.39 15.23 -16.36
CA SER A 132 13.67 14.50 -16.40
C SER A 132 13.86 13.63 -17.65
N MET A 133 12.76 13.27 -18.33
CA MET A 133 12.82 12.58 -19.62
C MET A 133 13.08 13.55 -20.79
N MET A 134 12.63 14.79 -20.67
CA MET A 134 12.80 15.82 -21.69
C MET A 134 14.16 16.53 -21.60
N ASP A 135 14.65 16.74 -20.39
CA ASP A 135 15.90 17.41 -20.09
C ASP A 135 16.80 16.53 -19.20
N LYS A 136 17.97 16.15 -19.72
CA LYS A 136 18.92 15.28 -19.01
C LYS A 136 19.61 15.95 -17.83
N ASP A 137 19.70 17.27 -17.85
CA ASP A 137 20.34 18.07 -16.80
C ASP A 137 19.32 18.58 -15.76
N PHE A 138 18.05 18.15 -15.88
CA PHE A 138 17.00 18.48 -14.92
C PHE A 138 17.27 17.83 -13.58
N ASP A 139 17.19 18.62 -12.49
CA ASP A 139 17.25 18.11 -11.12
C ASP A 139 16.00 17.29 -10.79
N ASP A 140 16.15 15.99 -10.77
CA ASP A 140 15.09 15.02 -10.48
C ASP A 140 15.04 14.56 -9.02
N SER A 141 15.60 15.36 -8.11
CA SER A 141 15.62 15.04 -6.69
C SER A 141 14.19 14.90 -6.12
N TRP A 142 13.97 13.78 -5.43
CA TRP A 142 12.70 13.46 -4.77
C TRP A 142 12.93 13.23 -3.28
N GLN A 143 12.14 13.92 -2.44
CA GLN A 143 12.25 13.83 -0.99
C GLN A 143 11.39 12.68 -0.45
N LEU A 144 12.01 11.76 0.27
CA LEU A 144 11.33 10.76 1.07
C LEU A 144 11.02 11.36 2.44
N LYS A 145 9.72 11.44 2.77
CA LYS A 145 9.20 12.13 3.96
C LYS A 145 8.48 11.17 4.87
N ASP A 146 8.76 11.29 6.15
CA ASP A 146 8.02 10.54 7.17
C ASP A 146 6.55 11.03 7.22
N PRO A 147 5.56 10.14 7.15
CA PRO A 147 4.15 10.53 7.16
C PRO A 147 3.69 11.08 8.51
N HIS A 148 4.42 10.80 9.60
CA HIS A 148 4.05 11.24 10.95
C HIS A 148 4.35 12.72 11.19
N ASP A 149 5.54 13.19 10.82
CA ASP A 149 6.01 14.54 11.11
C ASP A 149 6.39 15.35 9.86
N GLY A 150 6.36 14.74 8.67
CA GLY A 150 6.76 15.36 7.41
C GLY A 150 8.26 15.58 7.25
N SER A 151 9.08 15.07 8.18
CA SER A 151 10.53 15.23 8.11
C SER A 151 11.11 14.50 6.90
N VAL A 152 12.03 15.17 6.20
CA VAL A 152 12.77 14.55 5.09
C VAL A 152 13.81 13.61 5.67
N LYS A 153 13.68 12.32 5.36
CA LYS A 153 14.63 11.28 5.81
C LYS A 153 15.73 11.05 4.78
N GLU A 154 15.39 11.12 3.51
CA GLU A 154 16.31 10.86 2.41
C GLU A 154 15.90 11.65 1.16
N VAL A 155 16.86 11.91 0.27
CA VAL A 155 16.62 12.48 -1.06
C VAL A 155 17.16 11.50 -2.09
N VAL A 156 16.32 11.10 -3.03
CA VAL A 156 16.64 10.11 -4.06
C VAL A 156 16.37 10.68 -5.45
N SER A 157 16.92 10.05 -6.50
CA SER A 157 16.53 10.33 -7.87
C SER A 157 15.12 9.77 -8.15
N ALA A 158 14.19 10.63 -8.55
CA ALA A 158 12.85 10.20 -8.95
C ALA A 158 12.91 9.25 -10.14
N LYS A 159 13.80 9.51 -11.09
CA LYS A 159 13.97 8.68 -12.29
C LYS A 159 14.47 7.28 -11.94
N GLU A 160 15.45 7.17 -11.06
CA GLU A 160 15.95 5.86 -10.60
C GLU A 160 14.88 5.09 -9.82
N LEU A 161 14.13 5.78 -8.96
CA LEU A 161 13.03 5.19 -8.20
C LEU A 161 11.92 4.69 -9.14
N TRP A 162 11.55 5.48 -10.14
CA TRP A 162 10.57 5.11 -11.17
C TRP A 162 11.04 3.91 -12.00
N GLN A 163 12.29 3.92 -12.46
CA GLN A 163 12.87 2.81 -13.19
C GLN A 163 12.84 1.52 -12.37
N ARG A 164 13.26 1.59 -11.11
CA ARG A 164 13.23 0.44 -10.19
C ARG A 164 11.83 -0.13 -10.00
N LEU A 165 10.83 0.76 -9.84
CA LEU A 165 9.42 0.35 -9.74
C LEU A 165 8.99 -0.42 -11.01
N LEU A 166 9.29 0.10 -12.19
CA LEU A 166 8.93 -0.54 -13.46
C LEU A 166 9.66 -1.87 -13.67
N GLU A 167 10.95 -1.95 -13.34
CA GLU A 167 11.72 -3.20 -13.42
C GLU A 167 11.12 -4.29 -12.52
N LEU A 168 10.80 -3.95 -11.27
CA LEU A 168 10.18 -4.89 -10.34
C LEU A 168 8.80 -5.32 -10.82
N ARG A 169 8.02 -4.39 -11.38
CA ARG A 169 6.73 -4.71 -11.97
C ARG A 169 6.85 -5.65 -13.17
N MET A 170 7.84 -5.48 -14.00
CA MET A 170 8.10 -6.41 -15.12
C MET A 170 8.50 -7.80 -14.64
N MET A 171 9.27 -7.89 -13.55
CA MET A 171 9.75 -9.16 -13.00
C MET A 171 8.67 -9.93 -12.24
N THR A 172 7.82 -9.24 -11.49
CA THR A 172 6.89 -9.85 -10.52
C THR A 172 5.41 -9.66 -10.87
N GLY A 173 5.07 -8.76 -11.80
CA GLY A 173 3.70 -8.32 -12.07
C GLY A 173 3.19 -7.25 -11.10
N GLU A 174 3.97 -6.89 -10.08
CA GLU A 174 3.66 -5.91 -9.03
C GLU A 174 4.83 -4.95 -8.79
N PRO A 175 4.59 -3.76 -8.20
CA PRO A 175 3.37 -3.26 -7.56
C PRO A 175 2.27 -2.82 -8.55
N TYR A 176 1.05 -2.64 -8.04
CA TYR A 176 0.03 -1.85 -8.72
C TYR A 176 0.47 -0.38 -8.72
N ILE A 177 0.16 0.33 -9.80
CA ILE A 177 0.38 1.77 -9.92
C ILE A 177 -0.96 2.46 -9.73
N HIS A 178 -1.05 3.31 -8.69
CA HIS A 178 -2.26 4.05 -8.37
C HIS A 178 -1.98 5.55 -8.42
N PHE A 179 -2.56 6.23 -9.41
CA PHE A 179 -2.47 7.68 -9.55
C PHE A 179 -3.49 8.34 -8.62
N ILE A 180 -3.06 8.62 -7.39
CA ILE A 180 -3.95 9.03 -6.31
C ILE A 180 -4.65 10.36 -6.58
N ASP A 181 -3.94 11.35 -7.14
CA ASP A 181 -4.54 12.66 -7.45
C ASP A 181 -5.59 12.56 -8.55
N THR A 182 -5.36 11.71 -9.55
CA THR A 182 -6.34 11.43 -10.59
C THR A 182 -7.58 10.75 -10.02
N SER A 183 -7.40 9.75 -9.15
CA SER A 183 -8.52 9.08 -8.46
C SER A 183 -9.33 10.07 -7.64
N ASN A 184 -8.68 10.96 -6.89
CA ASN A 184 -9.34 11.99 -6.09
C ASN A 184 -10.10 13.02 -6.95
N ARG A 185 -9.55 13.40 -8.11
CA ARG A 185 -10.22 14.36 -9.02
C ARG A 185 -11.41 13.75 -9.75
N LEU A 186 -11.31 12.52 -10.21
CA LEU A 186 -12.35 11.84 -10.98
C LEU A 186 -13.48 11.29 -10.10
N CYS A 187 -13.39 11.55 -8.81
CA CYS A 187 -14.48 11.42 -7.87
C CYS A 187 -14.99 10.00 -7.66
N LEU A 188 -14.15 9.21 -7.15
CA LEU A 188 -14.60 8.10 -6.32
C LEU A 188 -15.08 8.57 -4.94
N LEU A 189 -15.11 9.89 -4.71
CA LEU A 189 -15.60 10.55 -3.49
C LEU A 189 -17.05 10.17 -3.13
N TYR A 190 -17.87 9.78 -4.09
CA TYR A 190 -19.23 9.31 -3.82
C TYR A 190 -19.29 7.89 -3.27
N THR A 191 -18.22 7.11 -3.43
CA THR A 191 -18.19 5.70 -3.01
C THR A 191 -17.25 5.41 -1.86
N SER A 192 -16.35 6.34 -1.55
CA SER A 192 -15.40 6.22 -0.45
C SER A 192 -15.02 7.61 0.03
N PRO A 193 -15.55 8.09 1.18
CA PRO A 193 -15.09 9.33 1.79
C PRO A 193 -13.59 9.19 2.06
N SER A 194 -12.81 10.16 1.59
CA SER A 194 -11.39 10.21 1.82
C SER A 194 -11.12 10.27 3.34
N PRO A 195 -10.17 9.52 3.88
CA PRO A 195 -9.73 9.69 5.27
C PRO A 195 -9.21 11.09 5.60
N ARG A 196 -9.05 11.96 4.58
CA ARG A 196 -8.61 13.36 4.74
C ARG A 196 -9.75 14.33 5.06
N ASP A 197 -10.99 13.87 5.05
CA ASP A 197 -12.17 14.71 5.31
C ASP A 197 -12.63 14.62 6.79
N HIS A 198 -11.74 14.12 7.66
CA HIS A 198 -11.97 13.99 9.10
C HIS A 198 -10.87 14.68 9.91
#